data_e41534cea1e4fea279137abb66c1edfe
#
_entry.id   e41534cea1e4fea279137abb66c1edfe
#
_cell.length_a   1.000
_cell.length_b   1.000
_cell.length_c   1.000
_cell.angle_alpha   90.00
_cell.angle_beta   90.00
_cell.angle_gamma   90.00
#
_symmetry.space_group_name_H-M   'P 1'
#
loop_
_entity.id
_entity.type
_entity.pdbx_description
1 polymer ?
#
loop_
_entity_poly.entity_id
_entity_poly.type
_entity_poly.pdbx_seq_one_letter_code
_entity_poly.pdbx_strand_id
1 'polypeptide(L)'
;MATNKKNIKELPIITTTHSVGQKRVLLNSQETSTPLTQIAVTWLKAGEAAEEHLHPTMEEFFLFQKGDASMTVGKEQITCSSGDFISIPANTLHSLKAITDIEIITIGCAIH
;
A
#
# COMPACT_ATOMS: atom_id res chain seq x y z
N MET A 1 18.07 -4.15 -22.17
CA MET A 1 17.28 -4.44 -20.96
C MET A 1 16.05 -5.24 -21.34
N ALA A 2 15.81 -6.34 -20.70
CA ALA A 2 14.66 -7.18 -20.99
C ALA A 2 13.38 -6.58 -20.40
N THR A 3 12.29 -6.69 -21.12
CA THR A 3 10.97 -6.35 -20.61
C THR A 3 10.59 -7.36 -19.53
N ASN A 4 10.10 -6.87 -18.42
CA ASN A 4 9.65 -7.71 -17.32
C ASN A 4 8.11 -7.78 -17.37
N LYS A 5 7.59 -8.99 -17.57
CA LYS A 5 6.14 -9.23 -17.55
C LYS A 5 5.80 -10.18 -16.42
N LYS A 6 4.80 -9.82 -15.62
CA LYS A 6 4.27 -10.67 -14.56
C LYS A 6 2.76 -10.71 -14.65
N ASN A 7 2.17 -11.81 -14.21
CA ASN A 7 0.74 -11.89 -13.99
C ASN A 7 0.52 -11.98 -12.47
N ILE A 8 -0.31 -11.10 -11.95
CA ILE A 8 -0.55 -11.02 -10.51
C ILE A 8 -1.03 -12.34 -9.91
N LYS A 9 -1.79 -13.12 -10.67
CA LYS A 9 -2.32 -14.42 -10.22
C LYS A 9 -1.23 -15.46 -9.97
N GLU A 10 -0.05 -15.28 -10.56
CA GLU A 10 1.08 -16.19 -10.43
C GLU A 10 2.07 -15.77 -9.35
N LEU A 11 1.89 -14.58 -8.78
CA LEU A 11 2.78 -14.07 -7.74
C LEU A 11 2.40 -14.66 -6.39
N PRO A 12 3.38 -14.93 -5.51
CA PRO A 12 3.09 -15.46 -4.19
C PRO A 12 2.32 -14.45 -3.34
N ILE A 13 1.42 -14.97 -2.51
CA ILE A 13 0.73 -14.17 -1.51
C ILE A 13 1.62 -14.15 -0.27
N ILE A 14 1.92 -12.96 0.23
CA ILE A 14 2.70 -12.78 1.45
C ILE A 14 1.93 -11.92 2.46
N THR A 15 2.22 -12.11 3.74
CA THR A 15 1.65 -11.29 4.80
C THR A 15 2.33 -9.93 4.79
N THR A 16 1.55 -8.87 5.05
CA THR A 16 2.13 -7.52 5.14
C THR A 16 3.03 -7.40 6.37
N THR A 17 3.85 -6.36 6.41
CA THR A 17 4.74 -6.09 7.55
C THR A 17 4.00 -5.78 8.85
N HIS A 18 2.70 -5.48 8.77
CA HIS A 18 1.84 -5.17 9.92
C HIS A 18 1.18 -6.42 10.52
N SER A 19 1.51 -7.61 10.04
CA SER A 19 0.93 -8.88 10.46
C SER A 19 -0.57 -9.03 10.19
N VAL A 20 -1.17 -8.09 9.49
CA VAL A 20 -2.55 -8.16 9.01
C VAL A 20 -2.58 -7.91 7.51
N GLY A 21 -3.53 -8.54 6.85
CA GLY A 21 -3.67 -8.41 5.42
C GLY A 21 -2.65 -9.21 4.64
N GLN A 22 -2.83 -9.23 3.35
CA GLN A 22 -2.00 -9.98 2.40
C GLN A 22 -1.65 -9.09 1.23
N LYS A 23 -0.54 -9.39 0.57
CA LYS A 23 -0.14 -8.67 -0.63
C LYS A 23 0.55 -9.57 -1.63
N ARG A 24 0.52 -9.14 -2.89
CA ARG A 24 1.34 -9.69 -3.96
C ARG A 24 2.22 -8.58 -4.50
N VAL A 25 3.53 -8.79 -4.49
CA VAL A 25 4.50 -7.76 -4.88
C VAL A 25 4.70 -7.83 -6.39
N LEU A 26 4.39 -6.73 -7.08
CA LEU A 26 4.58 -6.59 -8.51
C LEU A 26 6.01 -6.18 -8.86
N LEU A 27 6.59 -5.30 -8.05
CA LEU A 27 7.94 -4.81 -8.25
C LEU A 27 8.59 -4.56 -6.89
N ASN A 28 9.81 -5.06 -6.70
CA ASN A 28 10.58 -4.74 -5.51
C ASN A 28 11.76 -3.81 -5.88
N SER A 29 12.42 -3.28 -4.86
CA SER A 29 13.50 -2.30 -5.06
C SER A 29 14.67 -2.82 -5.86
N GLN A 30 14.90 -4.12 -5.89
CA GLN A 30 16.02 -4.71 -6.62
C GLN A 30 15.74 -4.89 -8.10
N GLU A 31 14.50 -4.76 -8.51
CA GLU A 31 14.08 -4.92 -9.90
C GLU A 31 14.04 -3.61 -10.68
N THR A 32 14.44 -2.52 -10.07
CA THR A 32 14.41 -1.19 -10.67
C THR A 32 15.62 -0.39 -10.22
N SER A 33 16.06 0.52 -11.08
CA SER A 33 17.11 1.49 -10.73
C SER A 33 16.56 2.82 -10.24
N THR A 34 15.23 2.93 -10.12
CA THR A 34 14.56 4.12 -9.59
C THR A 34 14.48 4.06 -8.08
N PRO A 35 14.10 5.15 -7.40
CA PRO A 35 13.84 5.14 -5.95
C PRO A 35 12.62 4.34 -5.50
N LEU A 36 11.88 3.71 -6.40
CA LEU A 36 10.75 2.86 -6.01
C LEU A 36 11.20 1.77 -5.04
N THR A 37 10.49 1.64 -3.93
CA THR A 37 10.76 0.60 -2.95
C THR A 37 9.90 -0.63 -3.20
N GLN A 38 8.65 -0.42 -3.63
CA GLN A 38 7.74 -1.52 -3.91
C GLN A 38 6.51 -1.03 -4.68
N ILE A 39 5.99 -1.88 -5.55
CA ILE A 39 4.64 -1.77 -6.08
C ILE A 39 3.96 -3.10 -5.78
N ALA A 40 2.82 -3.05 -5.10
CA ALA A 40 2.11 -4.25 -4.68
C ALA A 40 0.60 -4.06 -4.76
N VAL A 41 -0.12 -5.17 -4.84
CA VAL A 41 -1.55 -5.17 -4.56
C VAL A 41 -1.73 -5.75 -3.16
N THR A 42 -2.46 -5.02 -2.33
CA THR A 42 -2.64 -5.34 -0.92
C THR A 42 -4.12 -5.52 -0.62
N TRP A 43 -4.45 -6.52 0.18
CA TRP A 43 -5.82 -6.84 0.60
C TRP A 43 -5.89 -6.84 2.11
N LEU A 44 -6.94 -6.20 2.64
CA LEU A 44 -7.35 -6.35 4.04
C LEU A 44 -8.81 -6.79 4.07
N LYS A 45 -9.12 -7.63 5.04
CA LYS A 45 -10.51 -8.02 5.29
C LYS A 45 -11.19 -6.98 6.17
N ALA A 46 -12.52 -6.90 6.07
CA ALA A 46 -13.33 -6.03 6.93
C ALA A 46 -12.91 -6.15 8.39
N GLY A 47 -12.64 -5.03 9.03
CA GLY A 47 -12.22 -4.96 10.43
C GLY A 47 -10.70 -5.06 10.65
N GLU A 48 -9.93 -5.53 9.68
CA GLU A 48 -8.48 -5.52 9.81
C GLU A 48 -7.94 -4.10 9.69
N ALA A 49 -6.88 -3.83 10.44
CA ALA A 49 -6.27 -2.50 10.47
C ALA A 49 -4.75 -2.58 10.45
N ALA A 50 -4.13 -1.71 9.67
CA ALA A 50 -2.72 -1.39 9.80
C ALA A 50 -2.62 -0.25 10.81
N GLU A 51 -1.99 -0.52 11.97
CA GLU A 51 -1.90 0.43 13.05
C GLU A 51 -1.01 1.62 12.71
N GLU A 52 -1.09 2.66 13.53
CA GLU A 52 -0.36 3.89 13.30
C GLU A 52 1.15 3.65 13.21
N HIS A 53 1.74 4.15 12.15
CA HIS A 53 3.17 4.06 11.89
C HIS A 53 3.59 5.17 10.93
N LEU A 54 4.89 5.34 10.75
CA LEU A 54 5.43 6.25 9.75
C LEU A 54 6.65 5.65 9.07
N HIS A 55 6.95 6.16 7.89
CA HIS A 55 8.15 5.80 7.15
C HIS A 55 9.01 7.05 6.99
N PRO A 56 10.19 7.13 7.65
CA PRO A 56 10.98 8.35 7.63
C PRO A 56 11.67 8.61 6.28
N THR A 57 11.85 7.58 5.45
CA THR A 57 12.68 7.67 4.24
C THR A 57 11.91 7.39 2.95
N MET A 58 10.59 7.23 3.01
CA MET A 58 9.82 7.02 1.78
C MET A 58 8.44 7.65 1.86
N GLU A 59 7.91 7.96 0.70
CA GLU A 59 6.52 8.32 0.51
C GLU A 59 5.73 7.09 0.09
N GLU A 60 4.46 7.06 0.41
CA GLU A 60 3.56 6.00 -0.03
C GLU A 60 2.38 6.56 -0.80
N PHE A 61 1.89 5.76 -1.75
CA PHE A 61 0.75 6.12 -2.58
C PHE A 61 -0.21 4.94 -2.61
N PHE A 62 -1.47 5.19 -2.30
CA PHE A 62 -2.51 4.17 -2.26
C PHE A 62 -3.59 4.50 -3.28
N LEU A 63 -3.88 3.54 -4.17
CA LEU A 63 -5.03 3.62 -5.05
C LEU A 63 -6.01 2.52 -4.65
N PHE A 64 -7.17 2.93 -4.13
CA PHE A 64 -8.21 2.00 -3.70
C PHE A 64 -8.95 1.45 -4.90
N GLN A 65 -8.86 0.14 -5.10
CA GLN A 65 -9.52 -0.55 -6.20
C GLN A 65 -10.91 -1.02 -5.83
N LYS A 66 -11.09 -1.51 -4.60
CA LYS A 66 -12.35 -2.09 -4.12
C LYS A 66 -12.52 -1.79 -2.65
N GLY A 67 -13.78 -1.66 -2.25
CA GLY A 67 -14.18 -1.56 -0.85
C GLY A 67 -14.05 -0.18 -0.25
N ASP A 68 -14.35 -0.11 1.04
CA ASP A 68 -14.36 1.12 1.82
C ASP A 68 -13.41 1.00 3.00
N ALA A 69 -12.71 2.08 3.28
CA ALA A 69 -11.74 2.13 4.36
C ALA A 69 -11.75 3.51 5.02
N SER A 70 -11.19 3.56 6.22
CA SER A 70 -10.94 4.79 6.94
C SER A 70 -9.43 4.91 7.16
N MET A 71 -8.86 6.06 6.85
CA MET A 71 -7.46 6.35 7.11
C MET A 71 -7.34 7.56 8.03
N THR A 72 -6.30 7.53 8.85
CA THR A 72 -5.84 8.72 9.55
C THR A 72 -4.46 9.03 9.00
N VAL A 73 -4.27 10.25 8.47
CA VAL A 73 -2.99 10.71 7.94
C VAL A 73 -2.64 12.00 8.67
N GLY A 74 -1.62 11.96 9.52
CA GLY A 74 -1.35 13.03 10.46
C GLY A 74 -2.54 13.20 11.39
N LYS A 75 -3.23 14.34 11.31
CA LYS A 75 -4.43 14.62 12.11
C LYS A 75 -5.72 14.51 11.31
N GLU A 76 -5.63 14.23 10.02
CA GLU A 76 -6.81 14.13 9.16
C GLU A 76 -7.39 12.73 9.19
N GLN A 77 -8.70 12.66 9.32
CA GLN A 77 -9.44 11.42 9.08
C GLN A 77 -10.04 11.47 7.69
N ILE A 78 -9.80 10.41 6.92
CA ILE A 78 -10.18 10.35 5.51
C ILE A 78 -10.96 9.06 5.29
N THR A 79 -12.13 9.18 4.67
CA THR A 79 -12.89 8.02 4.20
C THR A 79 -12.47 7.73 2.77
N CYS A 80 -12.11 6.48 2.49
CA CYS A 80 -11.64 6.06 1.18
C CYS A 80 -12.59 5.04 0.57
N SER A 81 -12.85 5.19 -0.71
CA SER A 81 -13.69 4.28 -1.49
C SER A 81 -13.00 3.96 -2.81
N SER A 82 -13.58 3.03 -3.57
CA SER A 82 -13.06 2.64 -4.88
C SER A 82 -12.80 3.87 -5.77
N GLY A 83 -11.61 3.94 -6.33
CA GLY A 83 -11.17 5.06 -7.17
C GLY A 83 -10.42 6.16 -6.43
N ASP A 84 -10.42 6.16 -5.10
CA ASP A 84 -9.71 7.18 -4.33
C ASP A 84 -8.20 6.93 -4.33
N PHE A 85 -7.46 8.01 -4.43
CA PHE A 85 -6.01 8.00 -4.38
C PHE A 85 -5.52 8.84 -3.19
N ILE A 86 -4.63 8.27 -2.39
CA ILE A 86 -4.04 8.94 -1.23
C ILE A 86 -2.53 8.99 -1.39
N SER A 87 -1.96 10.17 -1.18
CA SER A 87 -0.52 10.37 -1.14
C SER A 87 -0.11 10.65 0.31
N ILE A 88 0.81 9.85 0.83
CA ILE A 88 1.26 9.96 2.22
C ILE A 88 2.71 10.42 2.21
N PRO A 89 2.99 11.67 2.65
CA PRO A 89 4.37 12.16 2.70
C PRO A 89 5.23 11.34 3.67
N ALA A 90 6.53 11.36 3.42
CA ALA A 90 7.47 10.74 4.35
C ALA A 90 7.33 11.36 5.74
N ASN A 91 7.64 10.56 6.75
CA ASN A 91 7.67 11.01 8.15
C ASN A 91 6.30 11.48 8.67
N THR A 92 5.22 10.97 8.11
CA THR A 92 3.85 11.30 8.50
C THR A 92 3.20 10.08 9.12
N LEU A 93 2.72 10.21 10.37
CA LEU A 93 1.98 9.14 11.04
C LEU A 93 0.69 8.85 10.27
N HIS A 94 0.43 7.57 10.03
CA HIS A 94 -0.80 7.17 9.35
C HIS A 94 -1.24 5.77 9.79
N SER A 95 -2.53 5.53 9.64
CA SER A 95 -3.17 4.25 9.93
C SER A 95 -4.26 3.99 8.91
N LEU A 96 -4.64 2.72 8.76
CA LEU A 96 -5.64 2.29 7.79
C LEU A 96 -6.50 1.23 8.42
N LYS A 97 -7.83 1.38 8.31
CA LYS A 97 -8.79 0.37 8.76
C LYS A 97 -9.74 0.03 7.63
N ALA A 98 -9.86 -1.24 7.31
CA ALA A 98 -10.83 -1.72 6.35
C ALA A 98 -12.23 -1.72 6.97
N ILE A 99 -13.18 -1.03 6.34
CA ILE A 99 -14.59 -1.05 6.75
C ILE A 99 -15.25 -2.26 6.10
N THR A 100 -14.99 -2.47 4.83
CA THR A 100 -15.34 -3.70 4.10
C THR A 100 -14.05 -4.35 3.66
N ASP A 101 -14.11 -5.50 2.98
CA ASP A 101 -12.92 -6.06 2.34
C ASP A 101 -12.41 -5.06 1.30
N ILE A 102 -11.11 -4.78 1.33
CA ILE A 102 -10.50 -3.79 0.44
C ILE A 102 -9.38 -4.38 -0.39
N GLU A 103 -9.20 -3.81 -1.56
CA GLU A 103 -8.06 -4.08 -2.44
C GLU A 103 -7.44 -2.74 -2.83
N ILE A 104 -6.15 -2.62 -2.59
CA ILE A 104 -5.40 -1.37 -2.78
C ILE A 104 -4.16 -1.66 -3.61
N ILE A 105 -3.86 -0.79 -4.59
CA ILE A 105 -2.52 -0.73 -5.17
C ILE A 105 -1.70 0.16 -4.25
N THR A 106 -0.59 -0.39 -3.73
CA THR A 106 0.30 0.31 -2.82
C THR A 106 1.65 0.51 -3.49
N ILE A 107 2.15 1.74 -3.43
CA ILE A 107 3.43 2.12 -4.03
C ILE A 107 4.26 2.83 -2.97
N GLY A 108 5.51 2.41 -2.84
CA GLY A 108 6.48 3.10 -1.99
C GLY A 108 7.58 3.70 -2.85
N CYS A 109 8.01 4.91 -2.51
CA CYS A 109 9.08 5.59 -3.22
C CYS A 109 10.01 6.25 -2.21
N ALA A 110 11.30 5.89 -2.24
CA ALA A 110 12.27 6.46 -1.32
C ALA A 110 12.51 7.92 -1.63
N ILE A 111 12.61 8.73 -0.58
CA ILE A 111 13.15 10.08 -0.71
C ILE A 111 14.67 9.99 -0.58
N HIS A 112 15.34 10.93 -1.19
CA HIS A 112 16.80 10.96 -1.16
C HIS A 112 17.38 11.68 0.03
#